data_96e7a4de27845300305d5313c04c24c5
#
_entry.id   96e7a4de27845300305d5313c04c24c5
#
_cell.length_a   1.000
_cell.length_b   1.000
_cell.length_c   1.000
_cell.angle_alpha   90.00
_cell.angle_beta   90.00
_cell.angle_gamma   90.00
#
_symmetry.space_group_name_H-M   'P 1'
#
loop_
_entity.id
_entity.type
_entity.pdbx_description
1 polymer ?
#
loop_
_entity_poly.entity_id
_entity_poly.type
_entity_poly.pdbx_seq_one_letter_code
_entity_poly.pdbx_strand_id
1 'polypeptide(L)'
;MFIFRDKQKWIGFWKYLIIVVKGCFKALSFIRVSHCCMKECMHSILVRGGISMAEENYVIEMIGVTKAFGNYKANDDIFLSLKKGEIHALLGENGAGKSTLMNILSGLLEPTSGVIKVKGQEVKISSPGVADKLGIGMVHQHFMLVKDFTVTENIILGSEPSRLGVLNKKAAAGVIEDLSNRYRLAVNPSAKVEDTTVGMQQRVEILKTLYRGADVLIFDEPTAVLTPQEIDELMSIMRELTKEGKSIILITHKLDEIKAVADRCTVIRKGKSIGTVDVKQTSQQELADMMVGRSVLFRTVKKP
;
A
#
# COMPACT_ATOMS: atom_id res chain seq x y z
N MET A 1 -0.02 -33.57 -15.86
CA MET A 1 -0.06 -32.93 -17.16
C MET A 1 -1.11 -33.63 -18.00
N PHE A 2 -2.40 -33.23 -17.86
CA PHE A 2 -3.51 -33.72 -18.69
C PHE A 2 -4.07 -32.52 -19.44
N ILE A 3 -3.73 -32.45 -20.73
CA ILE A 3 -4.25 -31.46 -21.67
C ILE A 3 -5.61 -31.97 -22.13
N PHE A 4 -6.71 -31.37 -21.68
CA PHE A 4 -8.04 -31.64 -22.21
C PHE A 4 -8.20 -30.95 -23.57
N ARG A 5 -8.09 -31.74 -24.62
CA ARG A 5 -8.21 -31.34 -26.03
C ARG A 5 -9.62 -31.67 -26.54
N ASP A 6 -10.66 -31.04 -25.98
CA ASP A 6 -12.02 -31.21 -26.52
C ASP A 6 -12.92 -30.00 -26.23
N LYS A 7 -13.11 -29.15 -27.21
CA LYS A 7 -13.96 -27.94 -27.12
C LYS A 7 -15.45 -28.28 -26.87
N GLN A 8 -15.91 -29.48 -27.21
CA GLN A 8 -17.32 -29.86 -27.01
C GLN A 8 -17.67 -30.10 -25.53
N LYS A 9 -16.74 -30.58 -24.73
CA LYS A 9 -16.94 -30.76 -23.27
C LYS A 9 -17.08 -29.45 -22.50
N TRP A 10 -16.42 -28.36 -22.97
CA TRP A 10 -16.56 -27.04 -22.40
C TRP A 10 -17.95 -26.42 -22.59
N ILE A 11 -18.57 -26.66 -23.76
CA ILE A 11 -19.92 -26.16 -24.05
C ILE A 11 -20.97 -26.87 -23.18
N GLY A 12 -20.80 -28.17 -22.90
CA GLY A 12 -21.64 -28.92 -21.96
C GLY A 12 -21.53 -28.43 -20.53
N PHE A 13 -20.30 -28.16 -20.06
CA PHE A 13 -20.04 -27.65 -18.70
C PHE A 13 -20.66 -26.25 -18.48
N TRP A 14 -20.51 -25.35 -19.45
CA TRP A 14 -21.10 -24.01 -19.38
C TRP A 14 -22.64 -24.03 -19.45
N LYS A 15 -23.23 -24.92 -20.25
CA LYS A 15 -24.69 -25.12 -20.24
C LYS A 15 -25.22 -25.65 -18.92
N TYR A 16 -24.50 -26.58 -18.28
CA TYR A 16 -24.87 -27.10 -16.96
C TYR A 16 -24.75 -26.06 -15.86
N LEU A 17 -23.67 -25.26 -15.88
CA LEU A 17 -23.44 -24.16 -14.95
C LEU A 17 -24.53 -23.07 -15.06
N ILE A 18 -24.93 -22.73 -16.28
CA ILE A 18 -26.00 -21.74 -16.53
C ILE A 18 -27.37 -22.26 -16.06
N ILE A 19 -27.64 -23.56 -16.21
CA ILE A 19 -28.90 -24.16 -15.73
C ILE A 19 -28.94 -24.21 -14.20
N VAL A 20 -27.85 -24.55 -13.53
CA VAL A 20 -27.76 -24.56 -12.07
C VAL A 20 -27.89 -23.14 -11.52
N VAL A 21 -27.22 -22.15 -12.13
CA VAL A 21 -27.32 -20.74 -11.70
C VAL A 21 -28.72 -20.18 -11.95
N LYS A 22 -29.37 -20.50 -13.09
CA LYS A 22 -30.75 -20.10 -13.36
C LYS A 22 -31.78 -20.81 -12.46
N GLY A 23 -31.54 -22.05 -12.08
CA GLY A 23 -32.35 -22.78 -11.10
C GLY A 23 -32.31 -22.17 -9.69
N CYS A 24 -31.11 -21.78 -9.24
CA CYS A 24 -30.94 -21.05 -7.98
C CYS A 24 -31.57 -19.65 -8.00
N PHE A 25 -31.54 -18.93 -9.14
CA PHE A 25 -32.12 -17.60 -9.25
C PHE A 25 -33.67 -17.61 -9.17
N LYS A 26 -34.34 -18.69 -9.60
CA LYS A 26 -35.82 -18.82 -9.46
C LYS A 26 -36.26 -19.16 -8.04
N ALA A 27 -35.41 -19.79 -7.23
CA ALA A 27 -35.69 -20.11 -5.82
C ALA A 27 -35.39 -18.94 -4.87
N LEU A 28 -34.59 -17.94 -5.29
CA LEU A 28 -34.07 -16.84 -4.47
C LEU A 28 -34.89 -15.55 -4.53
N SER A 29 -36.02 -15.53 -5.25
CA SER A 29 -36.90 -14.34 -5.28
C SER A 29 -37.66 -14.06 -3.97
N PHE A 30 -37.48 -14.86 -2.92
CA PHE A 30 -38.16 -14.70 -1.62
C PHE A 30 -37.27 -14.53 -0.39
N ILE A 31 -35.94 -14.52 -0.54
CA ILE A 31 -35.05 -14.37 0.62
C ILE A 31 -34.03 -13.24 0.32
N ARG A 32 -34.07 -12.19 1.13
CA ARG A 32 -33.04 -11.15 1.22
C ARG A 32 -31.74 -11.81 1.77
N VAL A 33 -30.95 -12.44 0.91
CA VAL A 33 -29.65 -12.99 1.29
C VAL A 33 -28.63 -11.86 1.21
N SER A 34 -28.01 -11.55 2.35
CA SER A 34 -26.94 -10.56 2.41
C SER A 34 -25.74 -10.98 1.54
N HIS A 35 -25.03 -10.01 0.99
CA HIS A 35 -23.83 -10.20 0.13
C HIS A 35 -22.76 -11.11 0.78
N CYS A 36 -22.74 -11.19 2.11
CA CYS A 36 -21.86 -12.04 2.91
C CYS A 36 -22.15 -13.54 2.73
N CYS A 37 -23.43 -13.93 2.71
CA CYS A 37 -23.82 -15.34 2.59
C CYS A 37 -23.52 -15.93 1.19
N MET A 38 -23.52 -15.10 0.13
CA MET A 38 -23.14 -15.55 -1.22
C MET A 38 -21.64 -15.85 -1.35
N LYS A 39 -20.78 -15.08 -0.69
CA LYS A 39 -19.32 -15.33 -0.67
C LYS A 39 -18.97 -16.61 0.06
N GLU A 40 -19.60 -16.88 1.22
CA GLU A 40 -19.36 -18.09 1.99
C GLU A 40 -19.90 -19.34 1.27
N CYS A 41 -21.06 -19.23 0.62
CA CYS A 41 -21.62 -20.32 -0.17
C CYS A 41 -20.77 -20.65 -1.41
N MET A 42 -20.25 -19.63 -2.13
CA MET A 42 -19.30 -19.82 -3.21
C MET A 42 -17.97 -20.39 -2.73
N HIS A 43 -17.46 -19.94 -1.59
CA HIS A 43 -16.22 -20.46 -1.00
C HIS A 43 -16.37 -21.98 -0.65
N SER A 44 -17.48 -22.38 -0.05
CA SER A 44 -17.72 -23.79 0.31
C SER A 44 -17.91 -24.69 -0.92
N ILE A 45 -18.47 -24.18 -2.03
CA ILE A 45 -18.62 -24.94 -3.29
C ILE A 45 -17.28 -25.10 -3.99
N LEU A 46 -16.42 -24.06 -3.98
CA LEU A 46 -15.08 -24.09 -4.59
C LEU A 46 -14.12 -25.00 -3.84
N VAL A 47 -14.17 -25.00 -2.49
CA VAL A 47 -13.35 -25.88 -1.64
C VAL A 47 -13.72 -27.36 -1.83
N ARG A 48 -15.01 -27.70 -2.02
CA ARG A 48 -15.44 -29.07 -2.32
C ARG A 48 -15.12 -29.50 -3.75
N GLY A 49 -14.90 -28.59 -4.66
CA GLY A 49 -14.52 -28.86 -6.06
C GLY A 49 -13.04 -29.10 -6.29
N GLY A 50 -12.18 -29.03 -5.27
CA GLY A 50 -10.72 -29.22 -5.41
C GLY A 50 -10.01 -28.14 -6.22
N ILE A 51 -10.65 -27.00 -6.47
CA ILE A 51 -10.02 -25.84 -7.07
C ILE A 51 -9.38 -25.03 -5.93
N SER A 52 -8.14 -25.35 -5.61
CA SER A 52 -7.33 -24.48 -4.76
C SER A 52 -7.18 -23.13 -5.49
N MET A 53 -7.96 -22.13 -5.09
CA MET A 53 -7.58 -20.74 -5.37
C MET A 53 -6.29 -20.53 -4.58
N ALA A 54 -5.20 -20.21 -5.27
CA ALA A 54 -3.98 -19.79 -4.60
C ALA A 54 -4.39 -18.66 -3.64
N GLU A 55 -4.20 -18.87 -2.32
CA GLU A 55 -4.44 -17.85 -1.32
C GLU A 55 -3.56 -16.66 -1.71
N GLU A 56 -4.16 -15.59 -2.20
CA GLU A 56 -3.43 -14.36 -2.48
C GLU A 56 -2.84 -13.88 -1.16
N ASN A 57 -1.51 -13.85 -1.09
CA ASN A 57 -0.76 -13.55 0.14
C ASN A 57 -0.81 -12.03 0.40
N TYR A 58 -1.95 -11.55 0.91
CA TYR A 58 -2.11 -10.16 1.30
C TYR A 58 -1.43 -9.90 2.65
N VAL A 59 -0.59 -8.86 2.70
CA VAL A 59 0.03 -8.38 3.95
C VAL A 59 -0.82 -7.35 4.65
N ILE A 60 -1.61 -6.55 3.89
CA ILE A 60 -2.59 -5.60 4.40
C ILE A 60 -3.91 -5.79 3.64
N GLU A 61 -5.02 -5.78 4.38
CA GLU A 61 -6.36 -5.67 3.81
C GLU A 61 -7.16 -4.64 4.65
N MET A 62 -7.68 -3.64 3.99
CA MET A 62 -8.61 -2.68 4.55
C MET A 62 -9.97 -2.92 3.90
N ILE A 63 -10.98 -3.30 4.69
CA ILE A 63 -12.26 -3.79 4.21
C ILE A 63 -13.37 -2.88 4.73
N GLY A 64 -14.01 -2.13 3.82
CA GLY A 64 -15.13 -1.24 4.16
C GLY A 64 -14.75 -0.11 5.10
N VAL A 65 -13.48 0.36 5.06
CA VAL A 65 -12.97 1.35 6.01
C VAL A 65 -13.61 2.71 5.76
N THR A 66 -14.27 3.23 6.79
CA THR A 66 -14.91 4.55 6.79
C THR A 66 -14.29 5.43 7.86
N LYS A 67 -14.00 6.69 7.52
CA LYS A 67 -13.61 7.74 8.46
C LYS A 67 -14.50 8.95 8.28
N ALA A 68 -15.26 9.27 9.32
CA ALA A 68 -16.09 10.46 9.38
C ALA A 68 -15.53 11.49 10.38
N PHE A 69 -15.63 12.76 10.03
CA PHE A 69 -15.36 13.91 10.88
C PHE A 69 -16.67 14.72 10.96
N GLY A 70 -17.47 14.49 12.01
CA GLY A 70 -18.82 15.00 12.06
C GLY A 70 -19.67 14.48 10.89
N ASN A 71 -20.25 15.40 10.12
CA ASN A 71 -21.06 15.06 8.94
C ASN A 71 -20.25 14.79 7.66
N TYR A 72 -18.93 15.04 7.68
CA TYR A 72 -18.07 14.84 6.51
C TYR A 72 -17.39 13.49 6.58
N LYS A 73 -17.54 12.67 5.53
CA LYS A 73 -16.83 11.40 5.38
C LYS A 73 -15.58 11.62 4.49
N ALA A 74 -14.42 11.57 5.11
CA ALA A 74 -13.15 11.62 4.39
C ALA A 74 -12.85 10.30 3.65
N ASN A 75 -13.27 9.17 4.23
CA ASN A 75 -13.28 7.86 3.61
C ASN A 75 -14.67 7.25 3.82
N ASP A 76 -15.24 6.65 2.79
CA ASP A 76 -16.59 6.06 2.78
C ASP A 76 -16.52 4.69 2.08
N ASP A 77 -16.52 3.63 2.89
CA ASP A 77 -16.50 2.23 2.44
C ASP A 77 -15.29 1.90 1.54
N ILE A 78 -14.07 2.22 2.01
CA ILE A 78 -12.83 2.01 1.25
C ILE A 78 -12.36 0.55 1.34
N PHE A 79 -11.98 0.02 0.18
CA PHE A 79 -11.30 -1.27 0.04
C PHE A 79 -9.90 -1.08 -0.51
N LEU A 80 -8.90 -1.60 0.20
CA LEU A 80 -7.49 -1.61 -0.21
C LEU A 80 -6.86 -2.94 0.18
N SER A 81 -6.11 -3.55 -0.73
CA SER A 81 -5.37 -4.77 -0.45
C SER A 81 -3.95 -4.68 -1.00
N LEU A 82 -2.95 -4.98 -0.15
CA LEU A 82 -1.53 -4.99 -0.49
C LEU A 82 -1.02 -6.43 -0.47
N LYS A 83 -0.44 -6.89 -1.58
CA LYS A 83 0.22 -8.20 -1.67
C LYS A 83 1.63 -8.13 -1.09
N LYS A 84 2.15 -9.27 -0.65
CA LYS A 84 3.54 -9.35 -0.20
C LYS A 84 4.51 -9.07 -1.34
N GLY A 85 5.46 -8.17 -1.11
CA GLY A 85 6.52 -7.85 -2.08
C GLY A 85 6.05 -7.02 -3.27
N GLU A 86 4.85 -6.38 -3.20
CA GLU A 86 4.38 -5.50 -4.28
C GLU A 86 4.59 -4.02 -3.94
N ILE A 87 4.68 -3.20 -4.97
CA ILE A 87 4.52 -1.75 -4.89
C ILE A 87 3.10 -1.41 -5.33
N HIS A 88 2.25 -1.06 -4.37
CA HIS A 88 0.86 -0.70 -4.59
C HIS A 88 0.68 0.81 -4.57
N ALA A 89 0.29 1.41 -5.68
CA ALA A 89 0.02 2.84 -5.74
C ALA A 89 -1.38 3.18 -5.22
N LEU A 90 -1.48 4.29 -4.50
CA LEU A 90 -2.73 4.91 -4.08
C LEU A 90 -2.89 6.25 -4.79
N LEU A 91 -3.70 6.27 -5.86
CA LEU A 91 -3.90 7.40 -6.73
C LEU A 91 -5.17 8.16 -6.39
N GLY A 92 -5.14 9.48 -6.48
CA GLY A 92 -6.31 10.35 -6.33
C GLY A 92 -5.93 11.81 -6.27
N GLU A 93 -6.88 12.71 -6.51
CA GLU A 93 -6.68 14.14 -6.37
C GLU A 93 -6.38 14.54 -4.91
N ASN A 94 -5.90 15.78 -4.71
CA ASN A 94 -5.74 16.33 -3.36
C ASN A 94 -7.10 16.41 -2.68
N GLY A 95 -7.15 16.00 -1.40
CA GLY A 95 -8.40 15.90 -0.66
C GLY A 95 -9.27 14.67 -0.95
N ALA A 96 -8.81 13.73 -1.81
CA ALA A 96 -9.56 12.50 -2.11
C ALA A 96 -9.67 11.51 -0.93
N GLY A 97 -8.92 11.72 0.18
CA GLY A 97 -8.93 10.86 1.36
C GLY A 97 -7.72 9.93 1.48
N LYS A 98 -6.70 10.04 0.61
CA LYS A 98 -5.50 9.18 0.61
C LYS A 98 -4.73 9.22 1.93
N SER A 99 -4.29 10.41 2.36
CA SER A 99 -3.53 10.58 3.61
C SER A 99 -4.37 10.24 4.84
N THR A 100 -5.69 10.48 4.81
CA THR A 100 -6.59 10.05 5.89
C THR A 100 -6.59 8.53 6.03
N LEU A 101 -6.68 7.79 4.91
CA LEU A 101 -6.64 6.33 4.90
C LEU A 101 -5.30 5.80 5.44
N MET A 102 -4.20 6.41 5.03
CA MET A 102 -2.87 6.00 5.51
C MET A 102 -2.60 6.39 6.96
N ASN A 103 -3.16 7.51 7.43
CA ASN A 103 -3.13 7.87 8.85
C ASN A 103 -3.90 6.86 9.73
N ILE A 104 -4.94 6.21 9.18
CA ILE A 104 -5.60 5.08 9.86
C ILE A 104 -4.66 3.88 9.92
N LEU A 105 -3.99 3.53 8.82
CA LEU A 105 -3.10 2.38 8.75
C LEU A 105 -1.83 2.57 9.59
N SER A 106 -1.34 3.82 9.72
CA SER A 106 -0.20 4.17 10.58
C SER A 106 -0.56 4.40 12.06
N GLY A 107 -1.86 4.30 12.43
CA GLY A 107 -2.32 4.45 13.81
C GLY A 107 -2.40 5.89 14.31
N LEU A 108 -2.33 6.88 13.43
CA LEU A 108 -2.55 8.29 13.76
C LEU A 108 -4.04 8.64 13.89
N LEU A 109 -4.91 7.86 13.23
CA LEU A 109 -6.36 8.01 13.28
C LEU A 109 -7.03 6.64 13.47
N GLU A 110 -8.09 6.57 14.26
CA GLU A 110 -8.94 5.38 14.31
C GLU A 110 -10.03 5.46 13.22
N PRO A 111 -10.38 4.34 12.55
CA PRO A 111 -11.50 4.29 11.63
C PRO A 111 -12.82 4.45 12.40
N THR A 112 -13.86 5.00 11.75
CA THR A 112 -15.22 5.04 12.30
C THR A 112 -15.90 3.68 12.18
N SER A 113 -15.63 2.96 11.08
CA SER A 113 -16.09 1.59 10.84
C SER A 113 -15.18 0.90 9.81
N GLY A 114 -15.38 -0.41 9.63
CA GLY A 114 -14.58 -1.25 8.74
C GLY A 114 -13.58 -2.10 9.50
N VAL A 115 -12.88 -2.97 8.78
CA VAL A 115 -11.95 -3.96 9.33
C VAL A 115 -10.59 -3.79 8.67
N ILE A 116 -9.53 -3.89 9.47
CA ILE A 116 -8.14 -3.92 9.00
C ILE A 116 -7.56 -5.28 9.35
N LYS A 117 -6.99 -5.96 8.35
CA LYS A 117 -6.24 -7.19 8.56
C LYS A 117 -4.77 -6.98 8.20
N VAL A 118 -3.89 -7.52 9.03
CA VAL A 118 -2.44 -7.56 8.79
C VAL A 118 -2.02 -9.03 8.77
N LYS A 119 -1.42 -9.47 7.66
CA LYS A 119 -1.03 -10.88 7.45
C LYS A 119 -2.19 -11.86 7.74
N GLY A 120 -3.41 -11.50 7.29
CA GLY A 120 -4.63 -12.29 7.43
C GLY A 120 -5.33 -12.19 8.80
N GLN A 121 -4.72 -11.55 9.81
CA GLN A 121 -5.30 -11.39 11.15
C GLN A 121 -5.97 -10.03 11.28
N GLU A 122 -7.19 -10.00 11.80
CA GLU A 122 -7.89 -8.76 12.13
C GLU A 122 -7.19 -8.06 13.30
N VAL A 123 -6.92 -6.77 13.13
CA VAL A 123 -6.18 -5.96 14.10
C VAL A 123 -6.85 -4.61 14.31
N LYS A 124 -6.72 -4.07 15.54
CA LYS A 124 -7.06 -2.69 15.85
C LYS A 124 -5.76 -1.90 16.00
N ILE A 125 -5.54 -0.94 15.10
CA ILE A 125 -4.37 -0.07 15.13
C ILE A 125 -4.75 1.23 15.84
N SER A 126 -4.49 1.30 17.15
CA SER A 126 -4.91 2.41 18.01
C SER A 126 -3.83 3.48 18.22
N SER A 127 -2.60 3.22 17.78
CA SER A 127 -1.48 4.15 17.91
C SER A 127 -0.35 3.81 16.94
N PRO A 128 0.56 4.76 16.64
CA PRO A 128 1.74 4.49 15.82
C PRO A 128 2.63 3.37 16.38
N GLY A 129 2.75 3.27 17.72
CA GLY A 129 3.51 2.18 18.34
C GLY A 129 2.89 0.79 18.15
N VAL A 130 1.57 0.69 17.89
CA VAL A 130 0.92 -0.56 17.48
C VAL A 130 1.21 -0.85 16.02
N ALA A 131 1.18 0.16 15.14
CA ALA A 131 1.55 0.01 13.73
C ALA A 131 3.01 -0.47 13.59
N ASP A 132 3.95 0.14 14.32
CA ASP A 132 5.37 -0.27 14.35
C ASP A 132 5.51 -1.76 14.75
N LYS A 133 4.81 -2.22 15.81
CA LYS A 133 4.83 -3.62 16.24
C LYS A 133 4.26 -4.59 15.21
N LEU A 134 3.33 -4.14 14.37
CA LEU A 134 2.77 -4.89 13.27
C LEU A 134 3.67 -4.85 12.01
N GLY A 135 4.79 -4.13 12.08
CA GLY A 135 5.73 -3.96 10.98
C GLY A 135 5.28 -2.97 9.93
N ILE A 136 4.44 -1.98 10.28
CA ILE A 136 3.97 -0.93 9.39
C ILE A 136 4.72 0.36 9.72
N GLY A 137 5.49 0.89 8.76
CA GLY A 137 6.21 2.15 8.89
C GLY A 137 5.77 3.17 7.84
N MET A 138 5.81 4.46 8.19
CA MET A 138 5.41 5.54 7.30
C MET A 138 6.54 6.55 7.11
N VAL A 139 6.82 6.86 5.85
CA VAL A 139 7.70 7.95 5.41
C VAL A 139 6.79 9.10 4.99
N HIS A 140 6.81 10.16 5.77
CA HIS A 140 5.92 11.31 5.60
C HIS A 140 6.39 12.25 4.50
N GLN A 141 5.46 13.00 3.90
CA GLN A 141 5.73 14.04 2.90
C GLN A 141 6.69 15.12 3.43
N HIS A 142 6.56 15.48 4.71
CA HIS A 142 7.48 16.37 5.41
C HIS A 142 8.32 15.55 6.38
N PHE A 143 9.64 15.64 6.26
CA PHE A 143 10.55 14.87 7.10
C PHE A 143 10.36 15.18 8.58
N MET A 144 10.20 14.12 9.36
CA MET A 144 10.06 14.18 10.81
C MET A 144 11.44 14.00 11.49
N LEU A 145 12.42 14.80 11.03
CA LEU A 145 13.81 14.76 11.50
C LEU A 145 14.12 15.99 12.36
N VAL A 146 14.87 15.75 13.44
CA VAL A 146 15.43 16.81 14.31
C VAL A 146 16.73 17.30 13.70
N LYS A 147 16.78 18.55 13.26
CA LYS A 147 17.91 19.13 12.50
C LYS A 147 19.23 19.07 13.26
N ASP A 148 19.23 19.43 14.54
CA ASP A 148 20.42 19.47 15.39
C ASP A 148 20.97 18.09 15.74
N PHE A 149 20.21 17.02 15.49
CA PHE A 149 20.61 15.63 15.78
C PHE A 149 21.42 15.04 14.63
N THR A 150 22.30 14.11 14.96
CA THR A 150 22.96 13.28 13.98
C THR A 150 21.99 12.33 13.29
N VAL A 151 22.38 11.77 12.14
CA VAL A 151 21.63 10.72 11.43
C VAL A 151 21.32 9.56 12.37
N THR A 152 22.33 9.08 13.12
CA THR A 152 22.15 8.00 14.11
C THR A 152 21.09 8.36 15.13
N GLU A 153 21.18 9.53 15.75
CA GLU A 153 20.23 9.98 16.77
C GLU A 153 18.80 10.07 16.25
N ASN A 154 18.61 10.56 15.03
CA ASN A 154 17.29 10.63 14.39
C ASN A 154 16.71 9.24 14.14
N ILE A 155 17.52 8.28 13.67
CA ILE A 155 17.04 6.92 13.34
C ILE A 155 16.61 6.19 14.60
N ILE A 156 17.39 6.29 15.70
CA ILE A 156 17.10 5.58 16.95
C ILE A 156 16.07 6.26 17.84
N LEU A 157 15.70 7.52 17.55
CA LEU A 157 14.78 8.31 18.36
C LEU A 157 13.45 7.56 18.60
N GLY A 158 13.11 7.30 19.86
CA GLY A 158 11.91 6.53 20.25
C GLY A 158 12.06 5.00 20.14
N SER A 159 13.29 4.50 19.80
CA SER A 159 13.64 3.08 19.77
C SER A 159 15.13 2.90 20.16
N GLU A 160 15.53 3.64 21.19
CA GLU A 160 16.91 3.73 21.61
C GLU A 160 17.43 2.40 22.19
N PRO A 161 18.54 1.84 21.67
CA PRO A 161 19.18 0.68 22.27
C PRO A 161 19.85 1.10 23.57
N SER A 162 19.28 0.73 24.70
CA SER A 162 19.83 1.00 26.03
C SER A 162 20.32 -0.28 26.70
N ARG A 163 21.46 -0.20 27.37
CA ARG A 163 21.97 -1.23 28.27
C ARG A 163 22.19 -0.60 29.65
N LEU A 164 21.50 -1.11 30.65
CA LEU A 164 21.55 -0.56 32.03
C LEU A 164 21.22 0.94 32.09
N GLY A 165 20.30 1.42 31.26
CA GLY A 165 19.90 2.83 31.19
C GLY A 165 20.88 3.75 30.44
N VAL A 166 21.98 3.21 29.88
CA VAL A 166 22.94 3.97 29.06
C VAL A 166 22.69 3.71 27.59
N LEU A 167 22.55 4.77 26.82
CA LEU A 167 22.37 4.75 25.38
C LEU A 167 23.62 4.23 24.67
N ASN A 168 23.47 3.18 23.83
CA ASN A 168 24.60 2.61 23.08
C ASN A 168 24.57 3.10 21.61
N LYS A 169 24.97 4.36 21.39
CA LYS A 169 25.02 4.97 20.05
C LYS A 169 25.95 4.22 19.08
N LYS A 170 27.05 3.64 19.57
CA LYS A 170 28.02 2.93 18.73
C LYS A 170 27.44 1.64 18.16
N ALA A 171 26.71 0.87 18.98
CA ALA A 171 26.01 -0.32 18.48
C ALA A 171 24.91 0.04 17.49
N ALA A 172 24.17 1.12 17.76
CA ALA A 172 23.16 1.62 16.82
C ALA A 172 23.74 2.03 15.49
N ALA A 173 24.87 2.75 15.48
CA ALA A 173 25.53 3.18 14.26
C ALA A 173 25.97 1.97 13.40
N GLY A 174 26.47 0.88 14.00
CA GLY A 174 26.77 -0.35 13.28
C GLY A 174 25.56 -0.99 12.61
N VAL A 175 24.42 -1.10 13.31
CA VAL A 175 23.17 -1.61 12.72
C VAL A 175 22.67 -0.71 11.57
N ILE A 176 22.80 0.61 11.72
CA ILE A 176 22.42 1.57 10.69
C ILE A 176 23.32 1.42 9.46
N GLU A 177 24.61 1.22 9.65
CA GLU A 177 25.58 0.99 8.56
C GLU A 177 25.26 -0.31 7.81
N ASP A 178 24.94 -1.39 8.52
CA ASP A 178 24.52 -2.66 7.91
C ASP A 178 23.23 -2.48 7.08
N LEU A 179 22.21 -1.79 7.61
CA LEU A 179 20.98 -1.47 6.88
C LEU A 179 21.24 -0.57 5.66
N SER A 180 22.08 0.46 5.83
CA SER A 180 22.49 1.39 4.77
C SER A 180 23.15 0.62 3.61
N ASN A 181 24.06 -0.28 3.91
CA ASN A 181 24.76 -1.11 2.93
C ASN A 181 23.80 -2.10 2.25
N ARG A 182 22.97 -2.78 3.04
CA ARG A 182 22.02 -3.78 2.55
C ARG A 182 21.02 -3.19 1.55
N TYR A 183 20.46 -2.03 1.87
CA TYR A 183 19.42 -1.39 1.03
C TYR A 183 19.97 -0.29 0.11
N ARG A 184 21.30 -0.13 0.04
CA ARG A 184 21.97 0.90 -0.77
C ARG A 184 21.51 2.33 -0.44
N LEU A 185 21.20 2.57 0.83
CA LEU A 185 20.77 3.85 1.37
C LEU A 185 21.97 4.58 1.98
N ALA A 186 22.96 4.95 1.15
CA ALA A 186 24.19 5.55 1.64
C ALA A 186 23.94 6.82 2.46
N VAL A 187 24.32 6.80 3.75
CA VAL A 187 24.27 7.92 4.68
C VAL A 187 25.52 7.94 5.54
N ASN A 188 25.89 9.11 6.06
CA ASN A 188 26.92 9.22 7.09
C ASN A 188 26.26 9.23 8.49
N PRO A 189 26.40 8.17 9.31
CA PRO A 189 25.75 8.07 10.61
C PRO A 189 26.08 9.24 11.58
N SER A 190 27.27 9.85 11.46
CA SER A 190 27.77 10.91 12.31
C SER A 190 27.43 12.32 11.83
N ALA A 191 26.94 12.47 10.58
CA ALA A 191 26.56 13.77 10.05
C ALA A 191 25.34 14.31 10.78
N LYS A 192 25.29 15.63 11.00
CA LYS A 192 24.07 16.30 11.46
C LYS A 192 23.07 16.38 10.31
N VAL A 193 21.78 16.26 10.63
CA VAL A 193 20.73 16.30 9.62
C VAL A 193 20.65 17.67 8.92
N GLU A 194 20.94 18.77 9.62
CA GLU A 194 20.98 20.11 9.04
C GLU A 194 22.01 20.25 7.91
N ASP A 195 23.11 19.48 7.93
CA ASP A 195 24.19 19.48 6.95
C ASP A 195 23.92 18.52 5.77
N THR A 196 22.76 17.83 5.75
CA THR A 196 22.44 16.83 4.73
C THR A 196 21.52 17.38 3.65
N THR A 197 21.63 16.84 2.43
CA THR A 197 20.72 17.16 1.32
C THR A 197 19.33 16.57 1.57
N VAL A 198 18.32 17.10 0.85
CA VAL A 198 16.94 16.61 0.91
C VAL A 198 16.85 15.12 0.60
N GLY A 199 17.56 14.65 -0.44
CA GLY A 199 17.61 13.22 -0.79
C GLY A 199 18.26 12.37 0.31
N MET A 200 19.29 12.90 1.01
CA MET A 200 19.87 12.21 2.18
C MET A 200 18.87 12.16 3.34
N GLN A 201 18.14 13.23 3.63
CA GLN A 201 17.11 13.26 4.67
C GLN A 201 16.04 12.21 4.41
N GLN A 202 15.66 12.03 3.16
CA GLN A 202 14.71 10.98 2.78
C GLN A 202 15.25 9.57 3.04
N ARG A 203 16.53 9.30 2.70
CA ARG A 203 17.16 8.02 3.04
C ARG A 203 17.21 7.78 4.54
N VAL A 204 17.42 8.83 5.34
CA VAL A 204 17.37 8.74 6.81
C VAL A 204 15.97 8.36 7.30
N GLU A 205 14.89 8.95 6.75
CA GLU A 205 13.50 8.56 7.08
C GLU A 205 13.20 7.11 6.71
N ILE A 206 13.68 6.63 5.55
CA ILE A 206 13.54 5.23 5.16
C ILE A 206 14.30 4.32 6.13
N LEU A 207 15.56 4.64 6.43
CA LEU A 207 16.38 3.88 7.38
C LEU A 207 15.75 3.83 8.78
N LYS A 208 15.14 4.93 9.23
CA LYS A 208 14.41 5.01 10.49
C LYS A 208 13.25 4.01 10.56
N THR A 209 12.47 3.88 9.47
CA THR A 209 11.39 2.89 9.41
C THR A 209 11.92 1.45 9.35
N LEU A 210 13.00 1.22 8.59
CA LEU A 210 13.64 -0.09 8.49
C LEU A 210 14.32 -0.52 9.80
N TYR A 211 14.95 0.42 10.51
CA TYR A 211 15.56 0.17 11.83
C TYR A 211 14.52 -0.31 12.86
N ARG A 212 13.29 0.19 12.77
CA ARG A 212 12.14 -0.25 13.60
C ARG A 212 11.53 -1.59 13.15
N GLY A 213 12.06 -2.19 12.08
CA GLY A 213 11.65 -3.50 11.60
C GLY A 213 10.41 -3.47 10.68
N ALA A 214 10.15 -2.37 9.99
CA ALA A 214 9.02 -2.30 9.06
C ALA A 214 9.13 -3.34 7.93
N ASP A 215 8.03 -4.08 7.68
CA ASP A 215 7.83 -4.98 6.54
C ASP A 215 6.95 -4.33 5.47
N VAL A 216 6.08 -3.41 5.90
CA VAL A 216 5.23 -2.58 5.04
C VAL A 216 5.66 -1.13 5.19
N LEU A 217 6.03 -0.49 4.08
CA LEU A 217 6.43 0.91 4.05
C LEU A 217 5.38 1.73 3.31
N ILE A 218 4.91 2.79 3.92
CA ILE A 218 3.99 3.76 3.33
C ILE A 218 4.80 5.00 2.95
N PHE A 219 4.79 5.39 1.69
CA PHE A 219 5.41 6.62 1.20
C PHE A 219 4.32 7.63 0.84
N ASP A 220 4.24 8.74 1.58
CA ASP A 220 3.24 9.79 1.34
C ASP A 220 3.86 10.94 0.53
N GLU A 221 3.56 10.99 -0.77
CA GLU A 221 4.06 11.96 -1.76
C GLU A 221 5.58 12.20 -1.68
N PRO A 222 6.40 11.13 -1.73
CA PRO A 222 7.81 11.20 -1.36
C PRO A 222 8.68 12.00 -2.35
N THR A 223 8.15 12.39 -3.49
CA THR A 223 8.88 13.05 -4.59
C THR A 223 8.60 14.55 -4.68
N ALA A 224 7.83 15.11 -3.74
CA ALA A 224 7.37 16.50 -3.82
C ALA A 224 8.50 17.54 -3.82
N VAL A 225 9.63 17.21 -3.19
CA VAL A 225 10.78 18.13 -2.97
C VAL A 225 12.08 17.60 -3.57
N LEU A 226 12.02 16.51 -4.35
CA LEU A 226 13.19 15.86 -4.95
C LEU A 226 13.48 16.37 -6.36
N THR A 227 14.76 16.37 -6.71
CA THR A 227 15.21 16.55 -8.10
C THR A 227 14.88 15.31 -8.94
N PRO A 228 14.82 15.41 -10.30
CA PRO A 228 14.56 14.25 -11.16
C PRO A 228 15.51 13.08 -10.91
N GLN A 229 16.80 13.34 -10.67
CA GLN A 229 17.80 12.31 -10.39
C GLN A 229 17.51 11.58 -9.05
N GLU A 230 17.13 12.35 -8.02
CA GLU A 230 16.77 11.78 -6.71
C GLU A 230 15.45 10.98 -6.80
N ILE A 231 14.52 11.37 -7.69
CA ILE A 231 13.30 10.59 -7.96
C ILE A 231 13.67 9.23 -8.56
N ASP A 232 14.50 9.19 -9.59
CA ASP A 232 14.93 7.93 -10.23
C ASP A 232 15.65 7.02 -9.23
N GLU A 233 16.48 7.59 -8.36
CA GLU A 233 17.15 6.87 -7.30
C GLU A 233 16.14 6.29 -6.29
N LEU A 234 15.17 7.09 -5.83
CA LEU A 234 14.12 6.63 -4.93
C LEU A 234 13.29 5.48 -5.54
N MET A 235 12.94 5.57 -6.84
CA MET A 235 12.24 4.50 -7.54
C MET A 235 13.08 3.21 -7.59
N SER A 236 14.39 3.33 -7.75
CA SER A 236 15.31 2.20 -7.69
C SER A 236 15.37 1.58 -6.28
N ILE A 237 15.45 2.41 -5.25
CA ILE A 237 15.42 1.98 -3.83
C ILE A 237 14.12 1.21 -3.53
N MET A 238 12.96 1.71 -3.94
CA MET A 238 11.68 1.01 -3.72
C MET A 238 11.67 -0.39 -4.36
N ARG A 239 12.22 -0.53 -5.56
CA ARG A 239 12.34 -1.83 -6.24
C ARG A 239 13.30 -2.78 -5.50
N GLU A 240 14.42 -2.28 -4.99
CA GLU A 240 15.34 -3.11 -4.19
C GLU A 240 14.68 -3.56 -2.87
N LEU A 241 13.96 -2.67 -2.19
CA LEU A 241 13.21 -3.01 -0.97
C LEU A 241 12.19 -4.14 -1.22
N THR A 242 11.48 -4.11 -2.35
CA THR A 242 10.52 -5.18 -2.67
C THR A 242 11.18 -6.50 -3.04
N LYS A 243 12.34 -6.48 -3.70
CA LYS A 243 13.14 -7.70 -3.93
C LYS A 243 13.61 -8.34 -2.63
N GLU A 244 13.89 -7.54 -1.60
CA GLU A 244 14.21 -7.98 -0.25
C GLU A 244 12.97 -8.39 0.58
N GLY A 245 11.80 -8.46 -0.05
CA GLY A 245 10.55 -8.94 0.54
C GLY A 245 9.74 -7.88 1.30
N LYS A 246 10.10 -6.60 1.24
CA LYS A 246 9.28 -5.51 1.76
C LYS A 246 8.11 -5.24 0.83
N SER A 247 7.01 -4.72 1.37
CA SER A 247 5.82 -4.33 0.60
C SER A 247 5.62 -2.83 0.74
N ILE A 248 5.20 -2.16 -0.34
CA ILE A 248 5.19 -0.70 -0.39
C ILE A 248 3.81 -0.20 -0.79
N ILE A 249 3.29 0.81 -0.06
CA ILE A 249 2.18 1.65 -0.49
C ILE A 249 2.75 3.01 -0.89
N LEU A 250 2.61 3.37 -2.16
CA LEU A 250 3.06 4.65 -2.71
C LEU A 250 1.84 5.56 -2.91
N ILE A 251 1.75 6.64 -2.13
CA ILE A 251 0.73 7.67 -2.32
C ILE A 251 1.31 8.71 -3.26
N THR A 252 0.67 8.93 -4.39
CA THR A 252 1.05 9.97 -5.34
C THR A 252 -0.15 10.40 -6.20
N HIS A 253 -0.06 11.57 -6.77
CA HIS A 253 -0.97 12.05 -7.81
C HIS A 253 -0.29 12.13 -9.18
N LYS A 254 1.00 11.73 -9.28
CA LYS A 254 1.81 11.76 -10.48
C LYS A 254 1.77 10.41 -11.19
N LEU A 255 1.16 10.38 -12.37
CA LEU A 255 0.95 9.15 -13.14
C LEU A 255 2.25 8.52 -13.65
N ASP A 256 3.26 9.36 -13.95
CA ASP A 256 4.57 8.88 -14.41
C ASP A 256 5.27 8.04 -13.34
N GLU A 257 5.19 8.44 -12.06
CA GLU A 257 5.74 7.70 -10.94
C GLU A 257 5.08 6.33 -10.79
N ILE A 258 3.73 6.29 -10.90
CA ILE A 258 2.97 5.04 -10.84
C ILE A 258 3.41 4.10 -11.96
N LYS A 259 3.47 4.60 -13.19
CA LYS A 259 3.90 3.81 -14.36
C LYS A 259 5.34 3.32 -14.26
N ALA A 260 6.20 4.09 -13.56
CA ALA A 260 7.60 3.75 -13.37
C ALA A 260 7.81 2.57 -12.41
N VAL A 261 7.06 2.47 -11.30
CA VAL A 261 7.40 1.50 -10.23
C VAL A 261 6.27 0.62 -9.74
N ALA A 262 5.00 1.05 -9.84
CA ALA A 262 3.91 0.33 -9.20
C ALA A 262 3.49 -0.91 -10.00
N ASP A 263 3.11 -1.97 -9.27
CA ASP A 263 2.54 -3.19 -9.85
C ASP A 263 1.02 -3.05 -10.01
N ARG A 264 0.33 -2.60 -8.95
CA ARG A 264 -1.11 -2.34 -8.93
C ARG A 264 -1.39 -0.92 -8.44
N CYS A 265 -2.55 -0.40 -8.81
CA CYS A 265 -2.97 0.94 -8.41
C CYS A 265 -4.43 0.91 -7.97
N THR A 266 -4.71 1.41 -6.75
CA THR A 266 -6.07 1.72 -6.29
C THR A 266 -6.34 3.19 -6.46
N VAL A 267 -7.45 3.52 -7.14
CA VAL A 267 -7.86 4.91 -7.34
C VAL A 267 -8.90 5.29 -6.30
N ILE A 268 -8.64 6.39 -5.57
CA ILE A 268 -9.59 7.00 -4.63
C ILE A 268 -10.08 8.33 -5.19
N ARG A 269 -11.39 8.54 -5.14
CA ARG A 269 -12.02 9.79 -5.54
C ARG A 269 -13.17 10.13 -4.61
N LYS A 270 -13.14 11.37 -4.04
CA LYS A 270 -14.16 11.87 -3.11
C LYS A 270 -14.46 10.91 -1.96
N GLY A 271 -13.41 10.35 -1.38
CA GLY A 271 -13.52 9.44 -0.23
C GLY A 271 -13.97 8.02 -0.58
N LYS A 272 -14.08 7.62 -1.85
CA LYS A 272 -14.51 6.28 -2.28
C LYS A 272 -13.47 5.57 -3.13
N SER A 273 -13.36 4.26 -2.99
CA SER A 273 -12.59 3.42 -3.91
C SER A 273 -13.32 3.34 -5.26
N ILE A 274 -12.65 3.74 -6.33
CA ILE A 274 -13.16 3.65 -7.71
C ILE A 274 -12.84 2.28 -8.30
N GLY A 275 -11.67 1.74 -7.99
CA GLY A 275 -11.23 0.43 -8.44
C GLY A 275 -9.74 0.23 -8.22
N THR A 276 -9.31 -1.02 -8.33
CA THR A 276 -7.90 -1.42 -8.32
C THR A 276 -7.56 -2.05 -9.67
N VAL A 277 -6.48 -1.60 -10.28
CA VAL A 277 -6.04 -2.03 -11.62
C VAL A 277 -4.59 -2.49 -11.61
N ASP A 278 -4.22 -3.34 -12.56
CA ASP A 278 -2.83 -3.69 -12.87
C ASP A 278 -2.20 -2.55 -13.69
N VAL A 279 -1.12 -1.99 -13.19
CA VAL A 279 -0.49 -0.80 -13.81
C VAL A 279 0.12 -1.14 -15.17
N LYS A 280 0.60 -2.37 -15.38
CA LYS A 280 1.19 -2.79 -16.65
C LYS A 280 0.14 -2.90 -17.77
N GLN A 281 -1.10 -3.26 -17.39
CA GLN A 281 -2.20 -3.46 -18.34
C GLN A 281 -3.06 -2.20 -18.55
N THR A 282 -2.92 -1.17 -17.71
CA THR A 282 -3.73 0.04 -17.74
C THR A 282 -2.94 1.20 -18.33
N SER A 283 -3.51 1.94 -19.25
CA SER A 283 -2.88 3.13 -19.82
C SER A 283 -2.86 4.31 -18.83
N GLN A 284 -1.96 5.27 -19.05
CA GLN A 284 -1.91 6.50 -18.25
C GLN A 284 -3.20 7.33 -18.39
N GLN A 285 -3.81 7.30 -19.58
CA GLN A 285 -5.10 7.94 -19.86
C GLN A 285 -6.23 7.34 -19.01
N GLU A 286 -6.32 6.01 -18.94
CA GLU A 286 -7.32 5.33 -18.11
C GLU A 286 -7.16 5.64 -16.63
N LEU A 287 -5.93 5.67 -16.11
CA LEU A 287 -5.66 6.08 -14.73
C LEU A 287 -6.13 7.52 -14.45
N ALA A 288 -5.87 8.44 -15.41
CA ALA A 288 -6.32 9.83 -15.32
C ALA A 288 -7.86 9.93 -15.33
N ASP A 289 -8.51 9.18 -16.23
CA ASP A 289 -9.97 9.17 -16.34
C ASP A 289 -10.63 8.62 -15.06
N MET A 290 -10.06 7.58 -14.46
CA MET A 290 -10.52 7.06 -13.18
C MET A 290 -10.36 8.09 -12.06
N MET A 291 -9.22 8.81 -12.02
CA MET A 291 -8.91 9.79 -10.99
C MET A 291 -9.87 10.99 -11.05
N VAL A 292 -10.11 11.55 -12.24
CA VAL A 292 -10.94 12.75 -12.44
C VAL A 292 -12.43 12.41 -12.58
N GLY A 293 -12.75 11.22 -13.08
CA GLY A 293 -14.14 10.73 -13.28
C GLY A 293 -14.82 11.24 -14.53
N ARG A 294 -14.05 11.74 -15.47
CA ARG A 294 -14.46 12.11 -16.82
C ARG A 294 -13.29 11.88 -17.77
N SER A 295 -13.56 11.70 -19.05
CA SER A 295 -12.51 11.55 -20.05
C SER A 295 -11.62 12.79 -20.09
N VAL A 296 -10.33 12.61 -19.82
CA VAL A 296 -9.31 13.67 -19.83
C VAL A 296 -8.60 13.62 -21.17
N LEU A 297 -8.71 14.68 -21.99
CA LEU A 297 -7.98 14.76 -23.25
C LEU A 297 -6.59 15.36 -22.97
N PHE A 298 -5.53 14.55 -23.01
CA PHE A 298 -4.15 15.03 -23.08
C PHE A 298 -3.89 15.62 -24.48
N ARG A 299 -4.30 16.88 -24.71
CA ARG A 299 -3.91 17.60 -25.92
C ARG A 299 -2.52 18.19 -25.69
N THR A 300 -1.51 17.62 -26.29
CA THR A 300 -0.24 18.32 -26.52
C THR A 300 -0.48 19.42 -27.54
N VAL A 301 -0.70 20.65 -27.07
CA VAL A 301 -0.64 21.82 -27.95
C VAL A 301 0.83 22.02 -28.27
N LYS A 302 1.30 21.49 -29.43
CA LYS A 302 2.55 21.98 -30.03
C LYS A 302 2.30 23.44 -30.40
N LYS A 303 2.94 24.36 -29.68
CA LYS A 303 3.08 25.74 -30.18
C LYS A 303 3.97 25.69 -31.41
N PRO A 304 3.60 26.44 -32.47
CA PRO A 304 4.39 26.54 -33.67
C PRO A 304 5.74 27.21 -33.42
#